data_13b55aba21c6de592706bcd5ed222878
#
_entry.id   13b55aba21c6de592706bcd5ed222878
#
_cell.length_a   1.000
_cell.length_b   1.000
_cell.length_c   1.000
_cell.angle_alpha   90.00
_cell.angle_beta   90.00
_cell.angle_gamma   90.00
#
_symmetry.space_group_name_H-M   'P 1'
#
loop_
_entity.id
_entity.type
_entity.pdbx_description
1 polymer ?
#
loop_
_entity_poly.entity_id
_entity_poly.type
_entity_poly.pdbx_seq_one_letter_code
_entity_poly.pdbx_strand_id
1 'polypeptide(L)'
;MCKLGGISRAAYYKWLNHKETANDKLNQELADKLEQLHDKHPDMGYRRLNDKLRHDDAIIVNDKRILRICRKRQIKSNLKYHYDGGTRPSKNPAFIAENVLNREFTAEHPNEKWVTDVTEFK
;
A
#
# COMPACT_ATOMS: atom_id res chain seq x y z
N MET A 1 6.49 24.97 32.45
CA MET A 1 5.99 23.88 31.57
C MET A 1 6.47 24.00 30.12
N CYS A 2 6.11 25.05 29.33
CA CYS A 2 6.54 25.14 27.90
C CYS A 2 8.07 25.15 27.70
N LYS A 3 8.85 25.79 28.58
CA LYS A 3 10.33 25.78 28.51
C LYS A 3 10.93 24.39 28.75
N LEU A 4 10.35 23.59 29.63
CA LEU A 4 10.78 22.21 29.91
C LEU A 4 10.46 21.24 28.74
N GLY A 5 9.36 21.50 28.04
CA GLY A 5 8.95 20.69 26.88
C GLY A 5 9.55 21.14 25.54
N GLY A 6 10.41 22.18 25.53
CA GLY A 6 10.98 22.70 24.27
C GLY A 6 9.97 23.32 23.32
N ILE A 7 8.76 23.67 23.79
CA ILE A 7 7.66 24.17 22.96
C ILE A 7 7.48 25.67 23.19
N SER A 8 7.27 26.44 22.10
CA SER A 8 6.97 27.86 22.23
C SER A 8 5.59 28.09 22.86
N ARG A 9 5.44 29.14 23.67
CA ARG A 9 4.13 29.50 24.25
C ARG A 9 3.06 29.71 23.17
N ALA A 10 3.43 30.35 22.06
CA ALA A 10 2.50 30.56 20.94
C ALA A 10 1.98 29.24 20.33
N ALA A 11 2.86 28.25 20.16
CA ALA A 11 2.45 26.92 19.67
C ALA A 11 1.51 26.23 20.66
N TYR A 12 1.78 26.31 21.95
CA TYR A 12 0.91 25.76 22.99
C TYR A 12 -0.49 26.36 22.97
N TYR A 13 -0.60 27.69 22.96
CA TYR A 13 -1.92 28.36 22.93
C TYR A 13 -2.64 28.15 21.60
N LYS A 14 -1.93 28.07 20.48
CA LYS A 14 -2.51 27.71 19.18
C LYS A 14 -3.11 26.31 19.20
N TRP A 15 -2.44 25.36 19.82
CA TRP A 15 -2.94 24.01 20.00
C TRP A 15 -4.15 23.98 20.94
N LEU A 16 -4.06 24.66 22.10
CA LEU A 16 -5.14 24.70 23.11
C LEU A 16 -6.42 25.32 22.55
N ASN A 17 -6.30 26.38 21.75
CA ASN A 17 -7.44 27.09 21.14
C ASN A 17 -7.78 26.58 19.74
N HIS A 18 -7.23 25.43 19.35
CA HIS A 18 -7.51 24.85 18.02
C HIS A 18 -8.99 24.49 17.90
N LYS A 19 -9.66 25.12 16.93
CA LYS A 19 -11.03 24.77 16.55
C LYS A 19 -10.97 23.79 15.40
N GLU A 20 -11.80 22.76 15.48
CA GLU A 20 -11.92 21.79 14.38
C GLU A 20 -12.28 22.49 13.08
N THR A 21 -11.48 22.26 12.05
CA THR A 21 -11.73 22.77 10.71
C THR A 21 -12.68 21.83 9.95
N ALA A 22 -13.30 22.33 8.88
CA ALA A 22 -14.10 21.49 7.99
C ALA A 22 -13.32 20.28 7.45
N ASN A 23 -12.01 20.46 7.22
CA ASN A 23 -11.12 19.36 6.82
C ASN A 23 -10.91 18.32 7.94
N ASP A 24 -10.91 18.74 9.19
CA ASP A 24 -10.75 17.80 10.31
C ASP A 24 -12.01 16.93 10.45
N LYS A 25 -13.19 17.51 10.29
CA LYS A 25 -14.47 16.78 10.28
C LYS A 25 -14.51 15.77 9.12
N LEU A 26 -14.16 16.19 7.91
CA LEU A 26 -14.07 15.28 6.75
C LEU A 26 -13.04 14.16 6.95
N ASN A 27 -11.91 14.45 7.61
CA ASN A 27 -10.93 13.42 7.93
C ASN A 27 -11.44 12.43 8.97
N GLN A 28 -12.27 12.89 9.91
CA GLN A 28 -12.93 12.04 10.90
C GLN A 28 -13.90 11.09 10.21
N GLU A 29 -14.82 11.61 9.40
CA GLU A 29 -15.79 10.81 8.64
C GLU A 29 -15.09 9.77 7.74
N LEU A 30 -14.00 10.17 7.07
CA LEU A 30 -13.18 9.25 6.27
C LEU A 30 -12.51 8.19 7.14
N ALA A 31 -12.04 8.55 8.34
CA ALA A 31 -11.42 7.61 9.26
C ALA A 31 -12.41 6.55 9.72
N ASP A 32 -13.61 6.96 10.10
CA ASP A 32 -14.66 6.05 10.57
C ASP A 32 -15.11 5.07 9.46
N LYS A 33 -15.23 5.56 8.21
CA LYS A 33 -15.50 4.71 7.05
C LYS A 33 -14.36 3.72 6.76
N LEU A 34 -13.11 4.18 6.86
CA LEU A 34 -11.95 3.32 6.65
C LEU A 34 -11.83 2.22 7.70
N GLU A 35 -12.16 2.51 8.97
CA GLU A 35 -12.24 1.52 10.04
C GLU A 35 -13.30 0.47 9.74
N GLN A 36 -14.51 0.88 9.38
CA GLN A 36 -15.60 -0.04 9.02
C GLN A 36 -15.26 -0.94 7.81
N LEU A 37 -14.57 -0.38 6.81
CA LEU A 37 -14.11 -1.16 5.65
C LEU A 37 -13.00 -2.13 6.04
N HIS A 38 -12.09 -1.72 6.90
CA HIS A 38 -11.00 -2.56 7.37
C HIS A 38 -11.48 -3.71 8.24
N ASP A 39 -12.49 -3.50 9.08
CA ASP A 39 -13.11 -4.54 9.89
C ASP A 39 -13.75 -5.64 9.01
N LYS A 40 -14.33 -5.25 7.87
CA LYS A 40 -14.88 -6.19 6.89
C LYS A 40 -13.81 -6.86 6.04
N HIS A 41 -12.71 -6.17 5.78
CA HIS A 41 -11.65 -6.59 4.87
C HIS A 41 -10.26 -6.31 5.48
N PRO A 42 -9.84 -7.06 6.49
CA PRO A 42 -8.59 -6.80 7.22
C PRO A 42 -7.33 -7.08 6.39
N ASP A 43 -7.48 -7.72 5.24
CA ASP A 43 -6.43 -7.99 4.26
C ASP A 43 -6.09 -6.77 3.38
N MET A 44 -6.98 -5.76 3.34
CA MET A 44 -6.82 -4.62 2.46
C MET A 44 -5.86 -3.58 3.03
N GLY A 45 -4.87 -3.18 2.22
CA GLY A 45 -4.02 -2.01 2.50
C GLY A 45 -4.68 -0.71 2.03
N TYR A 46 -4.11 0.42 2.41
CA TYR A 46 -4.69 1.76 2.17
C TYR A 46 -5.07 2.04 0.71
N ARG A 47 -4.35 1.51 -0.29
CA ARG A 47 -4.69 1.70 -1.71
C ARG A 47 -5.98 0.99 -2.07
N ARG A 48 -6.12 -0.30 -1.69
CA ARG A 48 -7.35 -1.07 -1.92
C ARG A 48 -8.54 -0.47 -1.17
N LEU A 49 -8.32 0.02 0.06
CA LEU A 49 -9.36 0.72 0.83
C LEU A 49 -9.79 2.01 0.12
N ASN A 50 -8.85 2.78 -0.47
CA ASN A 50 -9.18 3.97 -1.25
C ASN A 50 -9.94 3.65 -2.53
N ASP A 51 -9.53 2.60 -3.24
CA ASP A 51 -10.23 2.14 -4.45
C ASP A 51 -11.65 1.70 -4.12
N LYS A 52 -11.84 1.03 -2.98
CA LYS A 52 -13.16 0.62 -2.51
C LYS A 52 -14.05 1.81 -2.13
N LEU A 53 -13.53 2.81 -1.43
CA LEU A 53 -14.24 4.07 -1.16
C LEU A 53 -14.67 4.79 -2.45
N ARG A 54 -13.81 4.77 -3.45
CA ARG A 54 -14.10 5.37 -4.76
C ARG A 54 -15.20 4.62 -5.50
N HIS A 55 -15.17 3.28 -5.44
CA HIS A 55 -16.10 2.43 -6.16
C HIS A 55 -17.48 2.35 -5.48
N ASP A 56 -17.50 2.17 -4.17
CA ASP A 56 -18.74 1.92 -3.41
C ASP A 56 -19.43 3.24 -2.99
N ASP A 57 -18.66 4.25 -2.60
CA ASP A 57 -19.18 5.52 -2.06
C ASP A 57 -18.98 6.71 -3.02
N ALA A 58 -18.38 6.51 -4.19
CA ALA A 58 -18.00 7.59 -5.12
C ALA A 58 -17.10 8.68 -4.48
N ILE A 59 -16.39 8.36 -3.42
CA ILE A 59 -15.53 9.31 -2.70
C ILE A 59 -14.15 9.32 -3.34
N ILE A 60 -13.81 10.44 -4.00
CA ILE A 60 -12.52 10.62 -4.66
C ILE A 60 -11.56 11.35 -3.72
N VAL A 61 -10.59 10.61 -3.18
CA VAL A 61 -9.58 11.14 -2.25
C VAL A 61 -8.18 10.72 -2.70
N ASN A 62 -7.21 11.61 -2.45
CA ASN A 62 -5.81 11.30 -2.75
C ASN A 62 -5.26 10.21 -1.82
N ASP A 63 -4.53 9.25 -2.36
CA ASP A 63 -3.89 8.14 -1.65
C ASP A 63 -3.03 8.60 -0.46
N LYS A 64 -2.31 9.73 -0.61
CA LYS A 64 -1.50 10.29 0.48
C LYS A 64 -2.35 10.73 1.68
N ARG A 65 -3.57 11.22 1.44
CA ARG A 65 -4.52 11.59 2.51
C ARG A 65 -5.00 10.34 3.24
N ILE A 66 -5.42 9.32 2.50
CA ILE A 66 -5.85 8.03 3.05
C ILE A 66 -4.72 7.37 3.85
N LEU A 67 -3.51 7.31 3.29
CA LEU A 67 -2.34 6.75 3.99
C LEU A 67 -2.08 7.44 5.33
N ARG A 68 -2.17 8.79 5.37
CA ARG A 68 -2.00 9.55 6.61
C ARG A 68 -3.07 9.23 7.64
N ILE A 69 -4.33 9.09 7.22
CA ILE A 69 -5.44 8.69 8.10
C ILE A 69 -5.22 7.27 8.62
N CYS A 70 -4.91 6.32 7.75
CA CYS A 70 -4.63 4.93 8.13
C CYS A 70 -3.48 4.83 9.14
N ARG A 71 -2.39 5.61 8.95
CA ARG A 71 -1.29 5.66 9.91
C ARG A 71 -1.71 6.21 11.26
N LYS A 72 -2.53 7.25 11.29
CA LYS A 72 -3.05 7.86 12.53
C LYS A 72 -3.96 6.91 13.30
N ARG A 73 -4.78 6.12 12.59
CA ARG A 73 -5.71 5.13 13.15
C ARG A 73 -5.11 3.72 13.28
N GLN A 74 -3.82 3.54 12.91
CA GLN A 74 -3.12 2.26 12.93
C GLN A 74 -3.74 1.16 12.07
N ILE A 75 -4.49 1.56 11.04
CA ILE A 75 -5.08 0.65 10.06
C ILE A 75 -3.98 0.11 9.17
N LYS A 76 -3.73 -1.20 9.22
CA LYS A 76 -2.71 -1.91 8.43
C LYS A 76 -3.27 -3.24 7.96
N SER A 77 -2.96 -3.62 6.72
CA SER A 77 -3.25 -4.96 6.24
C SER A 77 -2.62 -6.02 7.15
N ASN A 78 -3.36 -7.08 7.43
CA ASN A 78 -2.88 -8.23 8.19
C ASN A 78 -2.06 -9.21 7.32
N LEU A 79 -2.07 -9.02 6.00
CA LEU A 79 -1.23 -9.80 5.10
C LEU A 79 0.24 -9.51 5.39
N LYS A 80 0.92 -10.50 5.94
CA LYS A 80 2.39 -10.49 6.01
C LYS A 80 2.92 -10.80 4.61
N TYR A 81 3.52 -9.82 3.97
CA TYR A 81 4.29 -10.05 2.76
C TYR A 81 5.53 -10.85 3.17
N HIS A 82 5.44 -12.17 3.13
CA HIS A 82 6.62 -13.01 3.08
C HIS A 82 7.14 -12.90 1.64
N TYR A 83 8.21 -12.15 1.50
CA TYR A 83 9.07 -12.28 0.35
C TYR A 83 9.87 -13.57 0.55
N ASP A 84 9.21 -14.70 0.39
CA ASP A 84 9.88 -15.93 0.04
C ASP A 84 10.33 -15.71 -1.39
N GLY A 85 11.51 -15.07 -1.50
CA GLY A 85 12.12 -14.81 -2.78
C GLY A 85 12.03 -16.09 -3.60
N GLY A 86 11.43 -15.98 -4.78
CA GLY A 86 11.38 -17.09 -5.73
C GLY A 86 12.73 -17.79 -5.80
N THR A 87 12.80 -18.86 -6.50
CA THR A 87 13.99 -19.71 -6.67
C THR A 87 15.29 -18.92 -6.47
N ARG A 88 15.90 -19.09 -5.29
CA ARG A 88 17.23 -18.52 -5.04
C ARG A 88 18.20 -19.25 -5.95
N PRO A 89 19.00 -18.52 -6.77
CA PRO A 89 20.00 -19.18 -7.59
C PRO A 89 20.91 -20.03 -6.67
N SER A 90 21.13 -21.27 -7.04
CA SER A 90 22.09 -22.11 -6.35
C SER A 90 23.46 -21.42 -6.34
N LYS A 91 24.15 -21.43 -5.20
CA LYS A 91 25.51 -20.87 -5.10
C LYS A 91 26.49 -21.53 -6.07
N ASN A 92 26.26 -22.82 -6.39
CA ASN A 92 27.02 -23.60 -7.36
C ASN A 92 26.04 -24.36 -8.25
N PRO A 93 25.51 -23.73 -9.32
CA PRO A 93 24.63 -24.43 -10.26
C PRO A 93 25.46 -25.51 -10.99
N ALA A 94 24.97 -26.75 -10.93
CA ALA A 94 25.64 -27.87 -11.62
C ALA A 94 25.57 -27.72 -13.15
N PHE A 95 24.59 -27.00 -13.66
CA PHE A 95 24.40 -26.73 -15.08
C PHE A 95 23.64 -25.41 -15.26
N ILE A 96 24.17 -24.55 -16.11
CA ILE A 96 23.50 -23.34 -16.59
C ILE A 96 23.29 -23.54 -18.08
N ALA A 97 22.04 -23.66 -18.52
CA ALA A 97 21.70 -23.72 -19.93
C ALA A 97 21.97 -22.35 -20.60
N GLU A 98 22.41 -22.38 -21.85
CA GLU A 98 22.53 -21.16 -22.64
C GLU A 98 21.17 -20.49 -22.83
N ASN A 99 21.16 -19.16 -22.88
CA ASN A 99 19.95 -18.40 -23.17
C ASN A 99 19.67 -18.45 -24.69
N VAL A 100 18.95 -19.48 -25.12
CA VAL A 100 18.62 -19.71 -26.53
C VAL A 100 17.83 -18.55 -27.14
N LEU A 101 16.93 -17.95 -26.35
CA LEU A 101 16.07 -16.85 -26.83
C LEU A 101 16.80 -15.51 -26.91
N ASN A 102 17.84 -15.31 -26.11
CA ASN A 102 18.70 -14.12 -26.05
C ASN A 102 17.93 -12.77 -26.08
N ARG A 103 16.74 -12.71 -25.45
CA ARG A 103 15.80 -11.58 -25.45
C ARG A 103 15.18 -11.23 -26.82
N GLU A 104 15.33 -12.07 -27.82
CA GLU A 104 14.69 -11.91 -29.13
C GLU A 104 13.27 -12.45 -29.10
N PHE A 105 12.32 -11.63 -28.65
CA PHE A 105 10.90 -12.00 -28.51
C PHE A 105 10.08 -11.77 -29.79
N THR A 106 10.67 -11.17 -30.83
CA THR A 106 10.01 -10.96 -32.11
C THR A 106 10.02 -12.25 -32.93
N ALA A 107 8.89 -12.60 -33.53
CA ALA A 107 8.72 -13.74 -34.41
C ALA A 107 7.99 -13.30 -35.68
N GLU A 108 8.35 -13.84 -36.83
CA GLU A 108 7.72 -13.54 -38.13
C GLU A 108 6.48 -14.40 -38.39
N HIS A 109 6.47 -15.60 -37.81
CA HIS A 109 5.38 -16.55 -38.00
C HIS A 109 4.78 -17.03 -36.65
N PRO A 110 3.47 -17.40 -36.63
CA PRO A 110 2.86 -18.02 -35.45
C PRO A 110 3.58 -19.33 -35.10
N ASN A 111 3.71 -19.64 -33.82
CA ASN A 111 4.36 -20.84 -33.26
C ASN A 111 5.87 -20.98 -33.52
N GLU A 112 6.54 -19.93 -33.94
CA GLU A 112 7.99 -19.93 -34.15
C GLU A 112 8.76 -19.95 -32.82
N LYS A 113 8.27 -19.23 -31.81
CA LYS A 113 8.88 -19.16 -30.48
C LYS A 113 7.85 -19.49 -29.39
N TRP A 114 8.20 -20.41 -28.51
CA TRP A 114 7.39 -20.82 -27.40
C TRP A 114 8.09 -20.52 -26.10
N VAL A 115 7.40 -19.88 -25.15
CA VAL A 115 7.86 -19.64 -23.80
C VAL A 115 6.87 -20.21 -22.81
N THR A 116 7.34 -20.77 -21.71
CA THR A 116 6.50 -21.34 -20.66
C THR A 116 6.88 -20.72 -19.32
N ASP A 117 5.90 -20.56 -18.45
CA ASP A 117 6.11 -20.15 -17.07
C ASP A 117 5.37 -21.09 -16.13
N VAL A 118 5.91 -21.29 -14.95
CA VAL A 118 5.30 -22.11 -13.91
C VAL A 118 4.94 -21.22 -12.75
N THR A 119 3.65 -21.11 -12.43
CA THR A 119 3.16 -20.38 -11.27
C THR A 119 2.70 -21.36 -10.20
N GLU A 120 3.28 -21.26 -9.01
CA GLU A 120 2.90 -22.07 -7.85
C GLU A 120 2.01 -21.24 -6.93
N PHE A 121 0.83 -21.76 -6.61
CA PHE A 121 -0.07 -21.23 -5.58
C PHE A 121 0.08 -22.06 -4.31
N LYS A 122 0.38 -21.39 -3.21
CA LYS A 122 0.41 -22.00 -1.88
C LYS A 122 -0.88 -21.72 -1.13
#